data_aed92854d47e1af380a023620122d501
#
_entry.id   aed92854d47e1af380a023620122d501
#
_cell.length_a   1.000
_cell.length_b   1.000
_cell.length_c   1.000
_cell.angle_alpha   90.00
_cell.angle_beta   90.00
_cell.angle_gamma   90.00
#
_symmetry.space_group_name_H-M   'P 1'
#
loop_
_entity.id
_entity.type
_entity.pdbx_description
1 polymer ?
#
loop_
_entity_poly.entity_id
_entity_poly.type
_entity_poly.pdbx_seq_one_letter_code
_entity_poly.pdbx_strand_id
1 'polypeptide(L)'
;ANNLKRVIRALEFHHQTGGKISEHNEKERQKESPYQFLYLVLHDERAKLYARIESRIDEMIDEGLLEEVRALKEKGYTKDMVSMQGLGYKEILSYLDNEISFEEAVYILKRDTRHFAKRQITWFKRERDVTWIEKGAFDYDEKRILDYILELLEKRGILGYASDRKDV
;
A
#
# COMPACT_ATOMS: atom_id res chain seq x y z
N ALA A 1 17.08 -10.20 15.99
CA ALA A 1 15.65 -9.90 15.93
C ALA A 1 15.45 -8.42 16.23
N ASN A 2 15.41 -7.56 15.20
CA ASN A 2 15.41 -6.09 15.40
C ASN A 2 14.01 -5.48 15.44
N ASN A 3 12.94 -6.28 15.50
CA ASN A 3 11.57 -5.77 15.54
C ASN A 3 10.86 -6.20 16.82
N LEU A 4 10.97 -5.34 17.85
CA LEU A 4 10.40 -5.58 19.18
C LEU A 4 8.90 -5.88 19.11
N LYS A 5 8.12 -5.15 18.30
CA LYS A 5 6.67 -5.37 18.14
C LYS A 5 6.34 -6.77 17.64
N ARG A 6 7.16 -7.30 16.71
CA ARG A 6 6.98 -8.69 16.22
C ARG A 6 7.32 -9.74 17.27
N VAL A 7 8.34 -9.48 18.08
CA VAL A 7 8.71 -10.38 19.18
C VAL A 7 7.61 -10.41 20.23
N ILE A 8 7.14 -9.24 20.67
CA ILE A 8 6.02 -9.13 21.63
C ILE A 8 4.80 -9.89 21.11
N ARG A 9 4.37 -9.63 19.86
CA ARG A 9 3.22 -10.33 19.27
C ARG A 9 3.40 -11.85 19.22
N ALA A 10 4.61 -12.34 18.93
CA ALA A 10 4.88 -13.78 18.93
C ALA A 10 4.80 -14.40 20.32
N LEU A 11 5.27 -13.68 21.36
CA LEU A 11 5.18 -14.09 22.77
C LEU A 11 3.73 -14.06 23.27
N GLU A 12 2.97 -13.01 22.96
CA GLU A 12 1.54 -12.91 23.28
C GLU A 12 0.76 -14.08 22.68
N PHE A 13 1.00 -14.35 21.37
CA PHE A 13 0.37 -15.47 20.69
C PHE A 13 0.71 -16.80 21.35
N HIS A 14 1.99 -17.02 21.68
CA HIS A 14 2.43 -18.25 22.35
C HIS A 14 1.79 -18.40 23.75
N HIS A 15 1.73 -17.30 24.52
CA HIS A 15 1.11 -17.30 25.84
C HIS A 15 -0.39 -17.64 25.78
N GLN A 16 -1.10 -17.14 24.76
CA GLN A 16 -2.54 -17.36 24.62
C GLN A 16 -2.90 -18.75 24.05
N THR A 17 -2.06 -19.30 23.17
CA THR A 17 -2.40 -20.50 22.40
C THR A 17 -1.53 -21.71 22.68
N GLY A 18 -0.39 -21.54 23.37
CA GLY A 18 0.64 -22.56 23.55
C GLY A 18 1.43 -22.89 22.27
N GLY A 19 1.05 -22.34 21.12
CA GLY A 19 1.63 -22.64 19.81
C GLY A 19 2.59 -21.56 19.29
N LYS A 20 3.28 -21.86 18.17
CA LYS A 20 4.10 -20.87 17.48
C LYS A 20 3.29 -20.14 16.41
N ILE A 21 3.39 -18.82 16.37
CA ILE A 21 2.71 -17.99 15.37
C ILE A 21 3.12 -18.38 13.93
N SER A 22 4.35 -18.87 13.70
CA SER A 22 4.80 -19.34 12.39
C SER A 22 4.05 -20.59 11.92
N GLU A 23 3.80 -21.54 12.79
CA GLU A 23 3.06 -22.78 12.50
C GLU A 23 1.58 -22.46 12.24
N HIS A 24 0.99 -21.54 13.02
CA HIS A 24 -0.35 -21.05 12.78
C HIS A 24 -0.48 -20.39 11.41
N ASN A 25 0.41 -19.45 11.09
CA ASN A 25 0.40 -18.75 9.82
C ASN A 25 0.59 -19.72 8.62
N GLU A 26 1.39 -20.76 8.77
CA GLU A 26 1.55 -21.78 7.72
C GLU A 26 0.25 -22.57 7.50
N LYS A 27 -0.42 -23.00 8.58
CA LYS A 27 -1.72 -23.65 8.50
C LYS A 27 -2.79 -22.75 7.86
N GLU A 28 -2.82 -21.47 8.24
CA GLU A 28 -3.77 -20.50 7.65
C GLU A 28 -3.51 -20.29 6.16
N ARG A 29 -2.25 -20.30 5.71
CA ARG A 29 -1.89 -20.18 4.29
C ARG A 29 -2.31 -21.39 3.45
N GLN A 30 -2.48 -22.54 4.07
CA GLN A 30 -2.90 -23.79 3.37
C GLN A 30 -4.42 -23.90 3.23
N LYS A 31 -5.19 -23.07 3.95
CA LYS A 31 -6.64 -23.06 3.84
C LYS A 31 -7.06 -22.49 2.48
N GLU A 32 -8.03 -23.15 1.87
CA GLU A 32 -8.70 -22.60 0.69
C GLU A 32 -9.54 -21.38 1.08
N SER A 33 -9.56 -20.40 0.21
CA SER A 33 -10.39 -19.21 0.41
C SER A 33 -11.87 -19.57 0.23
N PRO A 34 -12.76 -19.16 1.16
CA PRO A 34 -14.20 -19.31 0.97
C PRO A 34 -14.77 -18.36 -0.09
N TYR A 35 -13.95 -17.46 -0.62
CA TYR A 35 -14.33 -16.46 -1.62
C TYR A 35 -13.70 -16.78 -2.97
N GLN A 36 -14.48 -16.61 -4.03
CA GLN A 36 -13.93 -16.49 -5.39
C GLN A 36 -13.44 -15.07 -5.58
N PHE A 37 -12.16 -14.91 -5.92
CA PHE A 37 -11.56 -13.59 -6.14
C PHE A 37 -10.51 -13.63 -7.24
N LEU A 38 -10.29 -12.46 -7.82
CA LEU A 38 -9.18 -12.22 -8.74
C LEU A 38 -8.27 -11.18 -8.11
N TYR A 39 -7.04 -11.58 -7.75
CA TYR A 39 -6.07 -10.70 -7.13
C TYR A 39 -5.21 -10.06 -8.21
N LEU A 40 -5.40 -8.75 -8.42
CA LEU A 40 -4.70 -7.98 -9.45
C LEU A 40 -3.70 -7.02 -8.84
N VAL A 41 -2.53 -6.93 -9.44
CA VAL A 41 -1.53 -5.89 -9.13
C VAL A 41 -1.15 -5.18 -10.41
N LEU A 42 -1.52 -3.90 -10.52
CA LEU A 42 -1.07 -3.04 -11.60
C LEU A 42 0.42 -2.71 -11.37
N HIS A 43 1.23 -3.01 -12.36
CA HIS A 43 2.67 -2.81 -12.32
C HIS A 43 3.14 -1.87 -13.43
N ASP A 44 4.30 -1.25 -13.20
CA ASP A 44 4.94 -0.36 -14.15
C ASP A 44 6.47 -0.46 -14.03
N GLU A 45 7.19 0.01 -15.00
CA GLU A 45 8.65 0.16 -14.94
C GLU A 45 9.03 1.01 -13.72
N ARG A 46 10.07 0.58 -13.01
CA ARG A 46 10.49 1.24 -11.77
C ARG A 46 10.78 2.73 -11.96
N ALA A 47 11.40 3.11 -13.07
CA ALA A 47 11.73 4.49 -13.36
C ALA A 47 10.46 5.34 -13.49
N LYS A 48 9.45 4.84 -14.21
CA LYS A 48 8.16 5.51 -14.38
C LYS A 48 7.38 5.61 -13.07
N LEU A 49 7.37 4.52 -12.27
CA LEU A 49 6.75 4.53 -10.95
C LEU A 49 7.40 5.59 -10.04
N TYR A 50 8.73 5.70 -10.03
CA TYR A 50 9.42 6.67 -9.21
C TYR A 50 9.19 8.11 -9.68
N ALA A 51 9.19 8.36 -10.99
CA ALA A 51 8.87 9.66 -11.54
C ALA A 51 7.44 10.10 -11.16
N ARG A 52 6.46 9.20 -11.24
CA ARG A 52 5.07 9.47 -10.80
C ARG A 52 4.96 9.75 -9.31
N ILE A 53 5.71 9.02 -8.47
CA ILE A 53 5.77 9.28 -7.02
C ILE A 53 6.30 10.69 -6.76
N GLU A 54 7.38 11.08 -7.43
CA GLU A 54 8.00 12.39 -7.25
C GLU A 54 7.08 13.51 -7.72
N SER A 55 6.48 13.39 -8.92
CA SER A 55 5.50 14.34 -9.43
C SER A 55 4.30 14.48 -8.47
N ARG A 56 3.75 13.35 -7.99
CA ARG A 56 2.62 13.39 -7.06
C ARG A 56 2.95 14.09 -5.75
N ILE A 57 4.17 13.96 -5.25
CA ILE A 57 4.60 14.67 -4.03
C ILE A 57 4.71 16.17 -4.30
N ASP A 58 5.27 16.58 -5.45
CA ASP A 58 5.33 17.99 -5.83
C ASP A 58 3.92 18.58 -5.95
N GLU A 59 3.00 17.88 -6.61
CA GLU A 59 1.58 18.24 -6.69
C GLU A 59 0.93 18.41 -5.30
N MET A 60 1.15 17.45 -4.38
CA MET A 60 0.61 17.53 -3.00
C MET A 60 1.12 18.76 -2.24
N ILE A 61 2.38 19.14 -2.46
CA ILE A 61 2.96 20.34 -1.85
C ILE A 61 2.29 21.58 -2.42
N ASP A 62 2.12 21.65 -3.73
CA ASP A 62 1.48 22.77 -4.43
C ASP A 62 -0.01 22.87 -4.08
N GLU A 63 -0.67 21.75 -3.82
CA GLU A 63 -2.07 21.65 -3.37
C GLU A 63 -2.26 22.02 -1.89
N GLY A 64 -1.19 22.26 -1.11
CA GLY A 64 -1.26 22.77 0.25
C GLY A 64 -0.98 21.76 1.35
N LEU A 65 -0.22 20.70 1.11
CA LEU A 65 0.18 19.73 2.14
C LEU A 65 0.82 20.39 3.36
N LEU A 66 1.64 21.44 3.16
CA LEU A 66 2.28 22.17 4.24
C LEU A 66 1.26 22.86 5.16
N GLU A 67 0.28 23.52 4.56
CA GLU A 67 -0.77 24.25 5.27
C GLU A 67 -1.72 23.30 6.02
N GLU A 68 -2.03 22.15 5.41
CA GLU A 68 -2.82 21.09 6.06
C GLU A 68 -2.12 20.58 7.32
N VAL A 69 -0.84 20.23 7.24
CA VAL A 69 -0.09 19.71 8.39
C VAL A 69 0.11 20.79 9.47
N ARG A 70 0.31 22.06 9.07
CA ARG A 70 0.39 23.19 9.99
C ARG A 70 -0.91 23.34 10.78
N ALA A 71 -2.05 23.31 10.10
CA ALA A 71 -3.37 23.41 10.76
C ALA A 71 -3.64 22.24 11.71
N LEU A 72 -3.18 21.03 11.39
CA LEU A 72 -3.24 19.89 12.28
C LEU A 72 -2.35 20.08 13.51
N LYS A 73 -1.12 20.55 13.32
CA LYS A 73 -0.19 20.87 14.44
C LYS A 73 -0.77 21.91 15.39
N GLU A 74 -1.38 22.98 14.87
CA GLU A 74 -2.06 24.02 15.66
C GLU A 74 -3.25 23.47 16.49
N LYS A 75 -3.91 22.42 16.00
CA LYS A 75 -4.94 21.66 16.73
C LYS A 75 -4.39 20.67 17.76
N GLY A 76 -3.07 20.62 17.95
CA GLY A 76 -2.41 19.77 18.94
C GLY A 76 -2.06 18.37 18.45
N TYR A 77 -2.11 18.08 17.15
CA TYR A 77 -1.63 16.82 16.60
C TYR A 77 -0.10 16.81 16.56
N THR A 78 0.50 15.81 17.21
CA THR A 78 1.96 15.70 17.39
C THR A 78 2.51 14.44 16.72
N LYS A 79 3.84 14.38 16.54
CA LYS A 79 4.55 13.21 15.99
C LYS A 79 4.31 11.89 16.74
N ASP A 80 3.95 11.95 18.02
CA ASP A 80 3.70 10.75 18.84
C ASP A 80 2.38 10.06 18.47
N MET A 81 1.48 10.79 17.82
CA MET A 81 0.21 10.22 17.36
C MET A 81 0.42 9.33 16.13
N VAL A 82 -0.14 8.13 16.17
CA VAL A 82 -0.01 7.13 15.08
C VAL A 82 -0.48 7.68 13.73
N SER A 83 -1.54 8.49 13.70
CA SER A 83 -2.05 9.15 12.49
C SER A 83 -1.04 10.09 11.86
N MET A 84 -0.18 10.72 12.66
CA MET A 84 0.82 11.70 12.20
C MET A 84 2.15 11.05 11.79
N GLN A 85 2.28 9.72 11.92
CA GLN A 85 3.48 8.98 11.50
C GLN A 85 3.42 8.53 10.04
N GLY A 86 2.36 8.88 9.30
CA GLY A 86 2.23 8.62 7.88
C GLY A 86 3.26 9.38 7.04
N LEU A 87 3.58 8.82 5.86
CA LEU A 87 4.42 9.51 4.88
C LEU A 87 3.76 10.83 4.45
N GLY A 88 4.53 11.90 4.46
CA GLY A 88 4.07 13.27 4.25
C GLY A 88 3.97 14.02 5.58
N TYR A 89 3.18 13.55 6.51
CA TYR A 89 2.92 14.26 7.76
C TYR A 89 4.13 14.32 8.68
N LYS A 90 4.81 13.22 8.91
CA LYS A 90 5.99 13.18 9.81
C LYS A 90 7.14 14.02 9.30
N GLU A 91 7.37 14.07 7.98
CA GLU A 91 8.44 14.86 7.38
C GLU A 91 8.13 16.36 7.46
N ILE A 92 6.89 16.75 7.14
CA ILE A 92 6.44 18.14 7.23
C ILE A 92 6.40 18.61 8.70
N LEU A 93 5.98 17.74 9.65
CA LEU A 93 6.07 18.06 11.08
C LEU A 93 7.53 18.30 11.52
N SER A 94 8.50 17.50 11.03
CA SER A 94 9.92 17.73 11.33
C SER A 94 10.41 19.10 10.85
N TYR A 95 9.94 19.53 9.69
CA TYR A 95 10.21 20.91 9.21
C TYR A 95 9.53 21.96 10.11
N LEU A 96 8.24 21.79 10.43
CA LEU A 96 7.50 22.73 11.28
C LEU A 96 8.01 22.78 12.73
N ASP A 97 8.72 21.74 13.18
CA ASP A 97 9.42 21.67 14.47
C ASP A 97 10.85 22.26 14.40
N ASN A 98 11.27 22.79 13.24
CA ASN A 98 12.62 23.32 12.96
C ASN A 98 13.74 22.29 13.16
N GLU A 99 13.46 21.01 12.96
CA GLU A 99 14.47 19.93 13.03
C GLU A 99 15.26 19.80 11.73
N ILE A 100 14.61 20.06 10.59
CA ILE A 100 15.17 19.98 9.24
C ILE A 100 14.67 21.13 8.37
N SER A 101 15.32 21.39 7.23
CA SER A 101 14.82 22.35 6.25
C SER A 101 13.61 21.80 5.47
N PHE A 102 12.87 22.67 4.78
CA PHE A 102 11.76 22.25 3.94
C PHE A 102 12.23 21.37 2.77
N GLU A 103 13.34 21.76 2.13
CA GLU A 103 13.95 21.00 1.03
C GLU A 103 14.36 19.60 1.49
N GLU A 104 14.89 19.49 2.72
CA GLU A 104 15.24 18.20 3.31
C GLU A 104 14.01 17.35 3.63
N ALA A 105 12.94 17.94 4.14
CA ALA A 105 11.66 17.26 4.38
C ALA A 105 11.10 16.68 3.07
N VAL A 106 11.07 17.45 1.99
CA VAL A 106 10.64 17.02 0.65
C VAL A 106 11.52 15.90 0.12
N TYR A 107 12.84 16.03 0.24
CA TYR A 107 13.77 14.98 -0.19
C TYR A 107 13.55 13.66 0.55
N ILE A 108 13.41 13.72 1.88
CA ILE A 108 13.14 12.54 2.73
C ILE A 108 11.81 11.91 2.34
N LEU A 109 10.75 12.72 2.16
CA LEU A 109 9.43 12.25 1.76
C LEU A 109 9.48 11.50 0.41
N LYS A 110 10.11 12.07 -0.61
CA LYS A 110 10.30 11.41 -1.93
C LYS A 110 11.08 10.09 -1.78
N ARG A 111 12.19 10.10 -1.06
CA ARG A 111 13.01 8.90 -0.80
C ARG A 111 12.21 7.80 -0.09
N ASP A 112 11.53 8.14 0.99
CA ASP A 112 10.85 7.17 1.83
C ASP A 112 9.58 6.62 1.16
N THR A 113 8.92 7.41 0.33
CA THR A 113 7.80 6.95 -0.52
C THR A 113 8.28 5.95 -1.58
N ARG A 114 9.43 6.19 -2.23
CA ARG A 114 10.03 5.19 -3.15
C ARG A 114 10.39 3.90 -2.42
N HIS A 115 10.93 3.99 -1.21
CA HIS A 115 11.22 2.82 -0.37
C HIS A 115 9.94 2.08 0.03
N PHE A 116 8.88 2.80 0.33
CA PHE A 116 7.58 2.20 0.62
C PHE A 116 7.02 1.44 -0.59
N ALA A 117 7.03 2.04 -1.77
CA ALA A 117 6.61 1.39 -3.01
C ALA A 117 7.43 0.12 -3.30
N LYS A 118 8.76 0.15 -3.11
CA LYS A 118 9.62 -1.03 -3.23
C LYS A 118 9.21 -2.15 -2.26
N ARG A 119 8.88 -1.80 -1.00
CA ARG A 119 8.40 -2.78 0.00
C ARG A 119 7.05 -3.38 -0.40
N GLN A 120 6.12 -2.58 -0.94
CA GLN A 120 4.83 -3.07 -1.44
C GLN A 120 5.02 -4.10 -2.57
N ILE A 121 5.84 -3.79 -3.58
CA ILE A 121 6.14 -4.71 -4.68
C ILE A 121 6.74 -6.01 -4.14
N THR A 122 7.67 -5.92 -3.17
CA THR A 122 8.29 -7.10 -2.55
C THR A 122 7.26 -7.92 -1.77
N TRP A 123 6.29 -7.27 -1.15
CA TRP A 123 5.21 -7.94 -0.43
C TRP A 123 4.28 -8.67 -1.41
N PHE A 124 3.78 -7.99 -2.44
CA PHE A 124 2.92 -8.60 -3.47
C PHE A 124 3.57 -9.79 -4.19
N LYS A 125 4.89 -9.76 -4.40
CA LYS A 125 5.62 -10.91 -4.98
C LYS A 125 5.62 -12.18 -4.13
N ARG A 126 5.26 -12.08 -2.86
CA ARG A 126 5.15 -13.23 -1.93
C ARG A 126 3.73 -13.77 -1.82
N GLU A 127 2.75 -12.98 -2.28
CA GLU A 127 1.36 -13.40 -2.29
C GLU A 127 1.12 -14.46 -3.38
N ARG A 128 0.23 -15.39 -3.08
CA ARG A 128 -0.18 -16.45 -4.02
C ARG A 128 -1.27 -15.90 -4.95
N ASP A 129 -1.36 -16.51 -6.13
CA ASP A 129 -2.43 -16.25 -7.11
C ASP A 129 -2.56 -14.79 -7.57
N VAL A 130 -1.48 -14.03 -7.49
CA VAL A 130 -1.44 -12.65 -7.97
C VAL A 130 -1.28 -12.63 -9.48
N THR A 131 -2.21 -11.97 -10.16
CA THR A 131 -2.11 -11.65 -11.58
C THR A 131 -1.50 -10.25 -11.73
N TRP A 132 -0.30 -10.20 -12.28
CA TRP A 132 0.39 -8.94 -12.56
C TRP A 132 -0.05 -8.37 -13.89
N ILE A 133 -0.46 -7.11 -13.90
CA ILE A 133 -0.81 -6.36 -15.10
C ILE A 133 0.26 -5.30 -15.33
N GLU A 134 1.12 -5.54 -16.32
CA GLU A 134 2.12 -4.59 -16.76
C GLU A 134 1.47 -3.52 -17.62
N LYS A 135 1.38 -2.28 -17.13
CA LYS A 135 0.66 -1.20 -17.82
C LYS A 135 1.26 -0.86 -19.17
N GLY A 136 2.58 -0.97 -19.31
CA GLY A 136 3.28 -0.75 -20.58
C GLY A 136 2.92 -1.75 -21.68
N ALA A 137 2.53 -2.99 -21.32
CA ALA A 137 2.08 -3.99 -22.30
C ALA A 137 0.74 -3.63 -22.96
N PHE A 138 0.00 -2.70 -22.39
CA PHE A 138 -1.27 -2.18 -22.90
C PHE A 138 -1.16 -0.74 -23.42
N ASP A 139 0.05 -0.24 -23.65
CA ASP A 139 0.31 1.14 -24.06
C ASP A 139 -0.32 2.18 -23.11
N TYR A 140 -0.50 1.85 -21.82
CA TYR A 140 -1.20 2.66 -20.82
C TYR A 140 -2.68 2.94 -21.13
N ASP A 141 -3.28 2.21 -22.07
CA ASP A 141 -4.69 2.31 -22.41
C ASP A 141 -5.56 1.64 -21.33
N GLU A 142 -6.26 2.46 -20.56
CA GLU A 142 -7.10 1.99 -19.45
C GLU A 142 -8.24 1.10 -19.93
N LYS A 143 -8.78 1.34 -21.12
CA LYS A 143 -9.85 0.52 -21.70
C LYS A 143 -9.33 -0.88 -22.03
N ARG A 144 -8.17 -0.99 -22.68
CA ARG A 144 -7.54 -2.29 -22.96
C ARG A 144 -7.20 -3.06 -21.69
N ILE A 145 -6.75 -2.36 -20.63
CA ILE A 145 -6.50 -2.97 -19.32
C ILE A 145 -7.81 -3.47 -18.72
N LEU A 146 -8.88 -2.67 -18.79
CA LEU A 146 -10.20 -3.04 -18.27
C LEU A 146 -10.75 -4.25 -19.02
N ASP A 147 -10.72 -4.24 -20.35
CA ASP A 147 -11.19 -5.36 -21.18
C ASP A 147 -10.45 -6.66 -20.82
N TYR A 148 -9.13 -6.59 -20.66
CA TYR A 148 -8.33 -7.73 -20.18
C TYR A 148 -8.73 -8.23 -18.79
N ILE A 149 -9.02 -7.32 -17.86
CA ILE A 149 -9.50 -7.67 -16.51
C ILE A 149 -10.86 -8.37 -16.59
N LEU A 150 -11.78 -7.88 -17.42
CA LEU A 150 -13.10 -8.48 -17.61
C LEU A 150 -12.98 -9.90 -18.19
N GLU A 151 -12.12 -10.12 -19.19
CA GLU A 151 -11.83 -11.46 -19.70
C GLU A 151 -11.29 -12.42 -18.61
N LEU A 152 -10.42 -11.93 -17.72
CA LEU A 152 -9.89 -12.73 -16.63
C LEU A 152 -10.98 -13.12 -15.61
N LEU A 153 -11.91 -12.20 -15.33
CA LEU A 153 -13.04 -12.43 -14.44
C LEU A 153 -14.01 -13.47 -15.04
N GLU A 154 -14.28 -13.38 -16.35
CA GLU A 154 -15.10 -14.38 -17.07
C GLU A 154 -14.45 -15.76 -17.04
N LYS A 155 -13.14 -15.84 -17.39
CA LYS A 155 -12.39 -17.11 -17.36
C LYS A 155 -12.37 -17.78 -15.99
N ARG A 156 -12.46 -17.00 -14.90
CA ARG A 156 -12.57 -17.51 -13.52
C ARG A 156 -14.00 -17.74 -13.06
N GLY A 157 -15.01 -17.48 -13.89
CA GLY A 157 -16.43 -17.65 -13.55
C GLY A 157 -16.94 -16.65 -12.50
N ILE A 158 -16.26 -15.53 -12.32
CA ILE A 158 -16.64 -14.51 -11.33
C ILE A 158 -17.73 -13.58 -11.88
N LEU A 159 -17.73 -13.29 -13.19
CA LEU A 159 -18.72 -12.44 -13.86
C LEU A 159 -20.00 -13.16 -14.27
N GLY A 160 -20.09 -14.49 -14.15
CA GLY A 160 -21.28 -15.25 -14.53
C GLY A 160 -22.52 -15.04 -13.66
N TYR A 161 -22.39 -14.38 -12.51
CA TYR A 161 -23.48 -14.17 -11.54
C TYR A 161 -24.24 -12.85 -11.68
N ALA A 162 -23.81 -11.94 -12.57
CA ALA A 162 -24.44 -10.62 -12.71
C ALA A 162 -25.60 -10.58 -13.72
N SER A 163 -25.72 -11.60 -14.59
CA SER A 163 -26.80 -11.65 -15.60
C SER A 163 -28.14 -12.10 -15.04
N ASP A 164 -28.18 -12.80 -13.89
CA ASP A 164 -29.43 -13.35 -13.33
C ASP A 164 -30.15 -12.43 -12.33
N ARG A 165 -29.67 -11.18 -12.16
CA ARG A 165 -30.31 -10.21 -11.24
C ARG A 165 -31.15 -9.14 -11.95
N LYS A 166 -31.58 -9.38 -13.19
CA LYS A 166 -32.45 -8.42 -13.90
C LYS A 166 -33.95 -8.76 -13.82
N ASP A 167 -34.33 -9.80 -13.11
CA ASP A 167 -35.77 -10.16 -12.94
C ASP A 167 -36.07 -10.44 -11.45
N VAL A 168 -36.18 -9.38 -10.64
CA VAL A 168 -37.03 -9.33 -9.43
C VAL A 168 -37.47 -7.88 -9.22
#